data_ce9cdb4689ed69dda85eb7bff470b302
#
_entry.id   ce9cdb4689ed69dda85eb7bff470b302
#
_cell.length_a   1.000
_cell.length_b   1.000
_cell.length_c   1.000
_cell.angle_alpha   90.00
_cell.angle_beta   90.00
_cell.angle_gamma   90.00
#
_symmetry.space_group_name_H-M   'P 1'
#
loop_
_entity.id
_entity.type
_entity.pdbx_description
1 polymer ?
#
loop_
_entity_poly.entity_id
_entity_poly.type
_entity_poly.pdbx_seq_one_letter_code
_entity_poly.pdbx_strand_id
1 'polypeptide(L)'
;MKEKHSLKYVILVTFVATLGGLLFGYDTAVISGTTGALKSFFIDPLMTNAEAAVSVVAEYRITIGLCAALVGVLLSYFLYKMYSRTKATILSSALFIVGGIILYTQFFNQSDVLDVSMANSIRGFVISSALVGCIVGGAIGGAISTSIGRKNGLILAAILFSVSAAGSGYPDGMNVFGVEMVTSLIIYRIIGGVGVGLASMLAPMYIAEMAPAKYRGTLVSLNQFAIILGMNIVYFVNYYIAGLGDSSWLDTIGWRYMFLSELIPAFLFFVMLFFVPETPRYLVLKDRAEKAETVLNKLVGKTEASHELKEIKNSLTQKDAPWLSYGIGVIVIGILISFFQQAVGINVVLYYAPEIFRNMGASTDTSLLQTIIVGIVNLTFTCVAIFTV
;
A
#
# COMPACT_ATOMS: atom_id res chain seq x y z
N MET A 1 -9.98 -22.94 35.80
CA MET A 1 -10.00 -23.27 34.37
C MET A 1 -9.76 -22.02 33.58
N LYS A 2 -8.51 -21.76 33.14
CA LYS A 2 -8.20 -20.60 32.30
C LYS A 2 -8.88 -20.75 30.94
N GLU A 3 -9.66 -19.78 30.55
CA GLU A 3 -10.52 -19.77 29.39
C GLU A 3 -9.73 -20.01 28.09
N LYS A 4 -9.73 -21.24 27.60
CA LYS A 4 -9.17 -21.63 26.30
C LYS A 4 -9.89 -20.99 25.10
N HIS A 5 -11.02 -20.32 25.33
CA HIS A 5 -11.85 -19.74 24.26
C HIS A 5 -11.35 -18.37 23.73
N SER A 6 -10.64 -17.58 24.54
CA SER A 6 -10.18 -16.24 24.17
C SER A 6 -9.08 -16.28 23.09
N LEU A 7 -8.11 -17.21 23.19
CA LEU A 7 -6.98 -17.24 22.26
C LEU A 7 -7.38 -17.61 20.82
N LYS A 8 -8.31 -18.56 20.64
CA LYS A 8 -8.82 -18.92 19.30
C LYS A 8 -9.52 -17.75 18.63
N TYR A 9 -10.31 -16.99 19.39
CA TYR A 9 -11.00 -15.83 18.86
C TYR A 9 -10.02 -14.69 18.49
N VAL A 10 -9.02 -14.43 19.32
CA VAL A 10 -7.95 -13.48 19.04
C VAL A 10 -7.19 -13.84 17.77
N ILE A 11 -6.82 -15.13 17.62
CA ILE A 11 -6.13 -15.62 16.41
C ILE A 11 -7.00 -15.43 15.17
N LEU A 12 -8.29 -15.78 15.24
CA LEU A 12 -9.21 -15.60 14.09
C LEU A 12 -9.30 -14.13 13.68
N VAL A 13 -9.50 -13.25 14.64
CA VAL A 13 -9.63 -11.80 14.38
C VAL A 13 -8.33 -11.21 13.82
N THR A 14 -7.18 -11.65 14.37
CA THR A 14 -5.85 -11.27 13.87
C THR A 14 -5.64 -11.80 12.45
N PHE A 15 -5.99 -13.05 12.17
CA PHE A 15 -5.88 -13.63 10.84
C PHE A 15 -6.66 -12.82 9.80
N VAL A 16 -7.89 -12.42 10.10
CA VAL A 16 -8.68 -11.57 9.19
C VAL A 16 -7.99 -10.22 8.95
N ALA A 17 -7.47 -9.59 9.99
CA ALA A 17 -6.79 -8.31 9.85
C ALA A 17 -5.47 -8.43 9.04
N THR A 18 -4.73 -9.55 9.19
CA THR A 18 -3.49 -9.80 8.44
C THR A 18 -3.71 -10.02 6.94
N LEU A 19 -4.94 -10.34 6.50
CA LEU A 19 -5.27 -10.36 5.07
C LEU A 19 -5.09 -8.97 4.43
N GLY A 20 -5.27 -7.88 5.18
CA GLY A 20 -4.92 -6.53 4.71
C GLY A 20 -3.42 -6.37 4.42
N GLY A 21 -2.56 -6.95 5.28
CA GLY A 21 -1.12 -7.04 5.02
C GLY A 21 -0.80 -7.93 3.83
N LEU A 22 -1.45 -9.08 3.70
CA LEU A 22 -1.27 -9.99 2.57
C LEU A 22 -1.61 -9.28 1.24
N LEU A 23 -2.72 -8.54 1.19
CA LEU A 23 -3.10 -7.75 0.02
C LEU A 23 -2.11 -6.63 -0.29
N PHE A 24 -1.57 -5.96 0.73
CA PHE A 24 -0.48 -5.02 0.54
C PHE A 24 0.70 -5.68 -0.20
N GLY A 25 1.14 -6.83 0.27
CA GLY A 25 2.24 -7.57 -0.39
C GLY A 25 1.88 -8.01 -1.80
N TYR A 26 0.67 -8.47 -2.01
CA TYR A 26 0.17 -8.93 -3.30
C TYR A 26 0.13 -7.80 -4.33
N ASP A 27 -0.57 -6.68 -4.04
CA ASP A 27 -0.67 -5.51 -4.94
C ASP A 27 0.70 -4.93 -5.27
N THR A 28 1.58 -4.86 -4.27
CA THR A 28 2.93 -4.33 -4.44
C THR A 28 3.76 -5.19 -5.40
N ALA A 29 3.66 -6.51 -5.33
CA ALA A 29 4.53 -7.43 -6.07
C ALA A 29 3.92 -7.92 -7.39
N VAL A 30 2.60 -7.79 -7.62
CA VAL A 30 1.96 -8.20 -8.87
C VAL A 30 2.57 -7.52 -10.10
N ILE A 31 2.99 -6.26 -9.95
CA ILE A 31 3.60 -5.47 -11.01
C ILE A 31 4.88 -6.11 -11.57
N SER A 32 5.62 -6.87 -10.76
CA SER A 32 6.89 -7.48 -11.18
C SER A 32 6.72 -8.45 -12.34
N GLY A 33 5.63 -9.21 -12.37
CA GLY A 33 5.32 -10.14 -13.46
C GLY A 33 4.87 -9.44 -14.75
N THR A 34 4.39 -8.20 -14.64
CA THR A 34 3.80 -7.46 -15.77
C THR A 34 4.76 -6.46 -16.42
N THR A 35 5.93 -6.20 -15.83
CA THR A 35 6.87 -5.16 -16.31
C THR A 35 7.27 -5.29 -17.78
N GLY A 36 7.47 -6.52 -18.28
CA GLY A 36 7.78 -6.79 -19.68
C GLY A 36 6.59 -6.50 -20.59
N ALA A 37 5.43 -7.07 -20.25
CA ALA A 37 4.19 -6.87 -20.98
C ALA A 37 3.74 -5.41 -21.01
N LEU A 38 3.90 -4.67 -19.89
CA LEU A 38 3.59 -3.24 -19.86
C LEU A 38 4.47 -2.45 -20.84
N LYS A 39 5.74 -2.82 -21.02
CA LYS A 39 6.60 -2.23 -22.03
C LYS A 39 6.09 -2.55 -23.43
N SER A 40 5.92 -3.83 -23.74
CA SER A 40 5.52 -4.29 -25.07
C SER A 40 4.13 -3.80 -25.49
N PHE A 41 3.19 -3.75 -24.56
CA PHE A 41 1.80 -3.39 -24.83
C PHE A 41 1.55 -1.87 -24.85
N PHE A 42 2.13 -1.12 -23.88
CA PHE A 42 1.82 0.30 -23.74
C PHE A 42 2.92 1.22 -24.32
N ILE A 43 4.19 0.87 -24.19
CA ILE A 43 5.29 1.79 -24.49
C ILE A 43 5.80 1.63 -25.92
N ASP A 44 6.09 0.39 -26.34
CA ASP A 44 6.68 0.13 -27.66
C ASP A 44 5.77 0.61 -28.82
N PRO A 45 4.43 0.48 -28.78
CA PRO A 45 3.55 1.03 -29.81
C PRO A 45 3.59 2.57 -29.89
N LEU A 46 3.78 3.27 -28.77
CA LEU A 46 3.87 4.74 -28.75
C LEU A 46 5.15 5.26 -29.43
N MET A 47 6.23 4.47 -29.42
CA MET A 47 7.47 4.84 -30.11
C MET A 47 7.31 4.87 -31.64
N THR A 48 6.30 4.20 -32.18
CA THR A 48 6.02 4.13 -33.62
C THR A 48 4.85 5.02 -34.05
N ASN A 49 4.03 5.51 -33.10
CA ASN A 49 2.87 6.36 -33.37
C ASN A 49 3.02 7.74 -32.67
N ALA A 50 3.54 8.70 -33.41
CA ALA A 50 3.83 10.03 -32.89
C ALA A 50 2.57 10.78 -32.40
N GLU A 51 1.40 10.57 -33.03
CA GLU A 51 0.15 11.25 -32.64
C GLU A 51 -0.37 10.74 -31.29
N ALA A 52 -0.41 9.44 -31.08
CA ALA A 52 -0.76 8.84 -29.81
C ALA A 52 0.28 9.16 -28.71
N ALA A 53 1.55 9.30 -29.08
CA ALA A 53 2.62 9.63 -28.15
C ALA A 53 2.43 11.03 -27.54
N VAL A 54 2.00 12.03 -28.33
CA VAL A 54 1.79 13.42 -27.85
C VAL A 54 0.68 13.46 -26.81
N SER A 55 -0.44 12.77 -27.02
CA SER A 55 -1.55 12.74 -26.06
C SER A 55 -1.12 12.06 -24.74
N VAL A 56 -0.44 10.93 -24.80
CA VAL A 56 0.07 10.21 -23.62
C VAL A 56 1.08 11.04 -22.84
N VAL A 57 2.03 11.73 -23.51
CA VAL A 57 3.01 12.61 -22.85
C VAL A 57 2.31 13.78 -22.17
N ALA A 58 1.31 14.39 -22.79
CA ALA A 58 0.54 15.48 -22.20
C ALA A 58 -0.21 15.03 -20.94
N GLU A 59 -0.94 13.91 -21.02
CA GLU A 59 -1.65 13.33 -19.88
C GLU A 59 -0.70 12.91 -18.75
N TYR A 60 0.45 12.32 -19.07
CA TYR A 60 1.48 11.94 -18.11
C TYR A 60 2.00 13.15 -17.32
N ARG A 61 2.29 14.28 -18.00
CA ARG A 61 2.73 15.51 -17.34
C ARG A 61 1.67 16.07 -16.40
N ILE A 62 0.41 16.10 -16.84
CA ILE A 62 -0.70 16.56 -16.01
C ILE A 62 -0.81 15.63 -14.77
N THR A 63 -0.75 14.32 -14.95
CA THR A 63 -0.88 13.35 -13.87
C THR A 63 0.25 13.49 -12.84
N ILE A 64 1.50 13.63 -13.27
CA ILE A 64 2.63 13.88 -12.36
C ILE A 64 2.45 15.22 -11.62
N GLY A 65 2.04 16.28 -12.33
CA GLY A 65 1.78 17.58 -11.73
C GLY A 65 0.71 17.51 -10.64
N LEU A 66 -0.40 16.81 -10.90
CA LEU A 66 -1.47 16.59 -9.93
C LEU A 66 -1.01 15.76 -8.72
N CYS A 67 -0.25 14.69 -8.96
CA CYS A 67 0.32 13.86 -7.89
C CYS A 67 1.27 14.67 -6.99
N ALA A 68 2.15 15.45 -7.57
CA ALA A 68 3.08 16.29 -6.82
C ALA A 68 2.35 17.40 -6.03
N ALA A 69 1.33 18.01 -6.62
CA ALA A 69 0.49 19.00 -5.93
C ALA A 69 -0.23 18.36 -4.73
N LEU A 70 -0.80 17.17 -4.90
CA LEU A 70 -1.47 16.43 -3.85
C LEU A 70 -0.52 16.12 -2.68
N VAL A 71 0.66 15.59 -2.99
CA VAL A 71 1.70 15.31 -1.97
C VAL A 71 2.15 16.62 -1.29
N GLY A 72 2.33 17.69 -2.05
CA GLY A 72 2.68 19.02 -1.52
C GLY A 72 1.62 19.56 -0.53
N VAL A 73 0.33 19.40 -0.86
CA VAL A 73 -0.79 19.80 0.01
C VAL A 73 -0.77 18.97 1.31
N LEU A 74 -0.59 17.66 1.22
CA LEU A 74 -0.50 16.79 2.40
C LEU A 74 0.68 17.15 3.30
N LEU A 75 1.87 17.36 2.73
CA LEU A 75 3.04 17.79 3.49
C LEU A 75 2.81 19.16 4.15
N SER A 76 2.19 20.10 3.44
CA SER A 76 1.82 21.40 3.99
C SER A 76 0.86 21.28 5.17
N TYR A 77 -0.15 20.42 5.06
CA TYR A 77 -1.07 20.15 6.18
C TYR A 77 -0.31 19.69 7.44
N PHE A 78 0.67 18.78 7.31
CA PHE A 78 1.49 18.35 8.43
C PHE A 78 2.38 19.48 8.97
N LEU A 79 2.97 20.31 8.09
CA LEU A 79 3.75 21.47 8.52
C LEU A 79 2.92 22.45 9.35
N TYR A 80 1.66 22.72 8.93
CA TYR A 80 0.74 23.59 9.70
C TYR A 80 0.36 22.99 11.06
N LYS A 81 0.38 21.66 11.20
CA LYS A 81 0.11 20.98 12.46
C LYS A 81 1.31 20.96 13.40
N MET A 82 2.54 21.00 12.85
CA MET A 82 3.80 20.91 13.62
C MET A 82 4.36 22.27 14.03
N TYR A 83 4.20 23.30 13.20
CA TYR A 83 4.86 24.59 13.38
C TYR A 83 3.86 25.73 13.58
N SER A 84 4.35 26.88 14.06
CA SER A 84 3.57 28.13 14.09
C SER A 84 3.14 28.52 12.67
N ARG A 85 2.01 29.20 12.55
CA ARG A 85 1.40 29.56 11.26
C ARG A 85 2.39 30.21 10.30
N THR A 86 3.21 31.15 10.78
CA THR A 86 4.21 31.85 9.96
C THR A 86 5.30 30.91 9.43
N LYS A 87 5.87 30.07 10.31
CA LYS A 87 6.92 29.10 9.89
C LYS A 87 6.35 28.08 8.91
N ALA A 88 5.15 27.56 9.18
CA ALA A 88 4.48 26.60 8.30
C ALA A 88 4.23 27.23 6.90
N THR A 89 3.76 28.48 6.83
CA THR A 89 3.57 29.17 5.55
C THR A 89 4.87 29.29 4.78
N ILE A 90 5.96 29.72 5.41
CA ILE A 90 7.28 29.86 4.75
C ILE A 90 7.75 28.51 4.20
N LEU A 91 7.72 27.45 5.02
CA LEU A 91 8.15 26.12 4.63
C LEU A 91 7.28 25.54 3.50
N SER A 92 5.96 25.71 3.58
CA SER A 92 5.03 25.25 2.53
C SER A 92 5.26 26.00 1.22
N SER A 93 5.44 27.32 1.28
CA SER A 93 5.76 28.13 0.08
C SER A 93 7.08 27.70 -0.55
N ALA A 94 8.12 27.47 0.26
CA ALA A 94 9.39 26.96 -0.22
C ALA A 94 9.25 25.58 -0.88
N LEU A 95 8.48 24.67 -0.28
CA LEU A 95 8.18 23.35 -0.83
C LEU A 95 7.53 23.45 -2.22
N PHE A 96 6.50 24.28 -2.37
CA PHE A 96 5.81 24.46 -3.66
C PHE A 96 6.69 25.15 -4.70
N ILE A 97 7.50 26.13 -4.31
CA ILE A 97 8.42 26.82 -5.24
C ILE A 97 9.50 25.85 -5.72
N VAL A 98 10.19 25.18 -4.81
CA VAL A 98 11.27 24.23 -5.16
C VAL A 98 10.71 23.05 -5.94
N GLY A 99 9.60 22.46 -5.47
CA GLY A 99 8.93 21.37 -6.16
C GLY A 99 8.44 21.78 -7.55
N GLY A 100 7.86 22.96 -7.68
CA GLY A 100 7.42 23.52 -8.96
C GLY A 100 8.58 23.76 -9.94
N ILE A 101 9.72 24.27 -9.47
CA ILE A 101 10.93 24.44 -10.30
C ILE A 101 11.43 23.07 -10.79
N ILE A 102 11.53 22.07 -9.90
CA ILE A 102 11.97 20.72 -10.26
C ILE A 102 11.02 20.10 -11.29
N LEU A 103 9.71 20.18 -11.07
CA LEU A 103 8.72 19.67 -12.01
C LEU A 103 8.82 20.39 -13.37
N TYR A 104 8.91 21.69 -13.37
CA TYR A 104 9.03 22.46 -14.61
C TYR A 104 10.28 22.07 -15.40
N THR A 105 11.44 22.02 -14.75
CA THR A 105 12.71 21.72 -15.43
C THR A 105 12.82 20.27 -15.88
N GLN A 106 12.28 19.32 -15.13
CA GLN A 106 12.43 17.89 -15.43
C GLN A 106 11.33 17.35 -16.34
N PHE A 107 10.12 17.91 -16.31
CA PHE A 107 8.97 17.34 -16.99
C PHE A 107 8.30 18.30 -18.00
N PHE A 108 8.18 19.59 -17.71
CA PHE A 108 7.44 20.51 -18.56
C PHE A 108 8.30 21.27 -19.57
N ASN A 109 9.59 21.45 -19.30
CA ASN A 109 10.52 22.13 -20.21
C ASN A 109 11.19 21.18 -21.22
N GLN A 110 10.72 19.93 -21.33
CA GLN A 110 11.20 18.98 -22.32
C GLN A 110 10.34 19.00 -23.59
N SER A 111 10.90 18.52 -24.72
CA SER A 111 10.15 18.39 -25.97
C SER A 111 8.95 17.46 -25.82
N ASP A 112 7.88 17.69 -26.61
CA ASP A 112 6.69 16.82 -26.63
C ASP A 112 6.93 15.52 -27.41
N VAL A 113 8.15 15.31 -27.86
CA VAL A 113 8.55 14.10 -28.57
C VAL A 113 8.83 12.99 -27.56
N LEU A 114 8.21 11.83 -27.78
CA LEU A 114 8.48 10.64 -27.00
C LEU A 114 9.84 10.07 -27.39
N ASP A 115 10.87 10.41 -26.64
CA ASP A 115 12.18 9.78 -26.73
C ASP A 115 12.30 8.58 -25.79
N VAL A 116 13.39 7.83 -25.87
CA VAL A 116 13.65 6.67 -25.01
C VAL A 116 13.67 7.03 -23.53
N SER A 117 14.14 8.23 -23.19
CA SER A 117 14.18 8.72 -21.80
C SER A 117 12.77 8.96 -21.26
N MET A 118 11.92 9.65 -22.04
CA MET A 118 10.52 9.89 -21.67
C MET A 118 9.72 8.57 -21.57
N ALA A 119 9.92 7.67 -22.53
CA ALA A 119 9.30 6.34 -22.52
C ALA A 119 9.63 5.55 -21.25
N ASN A 120 10.90 5.55 -20.84
CA ASN A 120 11.35 4.92 -19.61
C ASN A 120 10.79 5.63 -18.36
N SER A 121 10.65 6.96 -18.39
CA SER A 121 10.06 7.73 -17.31
C SER A 121 8.58 7.41 -17.12
N ILE A 122 7.80 7.35 -18.20
CA ILE A 122 6.39 6.93 -18.18
C ILE A 122 6.27 5.52 -17.60
N ARG A 123 7.06 4.57 -18.11
CA ARG A 123 7.09 3.19 -17.63
C ARG A 123 7.42 3.10 -16.14
N GLY A 124 8.46 3.81 -15.70
CA GLY A 124 8.86 3.86 -14.29
C GLY A 124 7.76 4.42 -13.40
N PHE A 125 7.03 5.45 -13.88
CA PHE A 125 5.92 6.02 -13.15
C PHE A 125 4.71 5.09 -13.09
N VAL A 126 4.36 4.38 -14.15
CA VAL A 126 3.31 3.34 -14.13
C VAL A 126 3.60 2.32 -13.02
N ILE A 127 4.85 1.85 -12.92
CA ILE A 127 5.27 0.86 -11.91
C ILE A 127 5.21 1.44 -10.50
N SER A 128 5.65 2.69 -10.30
CA SER A 128 5.75 3.32 -8.99
C SER A 128 4.52 4.12 -8.55
N SER A 129 3.53 4.30 -9.42
CA SER A 129 2.36 5.17 -9.16
C SER A 129 1.55 4.78 -7.92
N ALA A 130 1.51 3.48 -7.59
CA ALA A 130 0.88 3.00 -6.35
C ALA A 130 1.50 3.62 -5.09
N LEU A 131 2.81 3.96 -5.11
CA LEU A 131 3.47 4.60 -3.96
C LEU A 131 2.90 6.00 -3.66
N VAL A 132 2.48 6.74 -4.69
CA VAL A 132 1.77 8.03 -4.51
C VAL A 132 0.46 7.79 -3.75
N GLY A 133 -0.30 6.79 -4.16
CA GLY A 133 -1.51 6.37 -3.44
C GLY A 133 -1.22 5.97 -1.99
N CYS A 134 -0.13 5.24 -1.73
CA CYS A 134 0.27 4.85 -0.36
C CYS A 134 0.51 6.05 0.55
N ILE A 135 1.15 7.11 0.04
CA ILE A 135 1.34 8.37 0.79
C ILE A 135 -0.02 8.97 1.17
N VAL A 136 -0.94 9.05 0.21
CA VAL A 136 -2.29 9.59 0.44
C VAL A 136 -3.04 8.75 1.46
N GLY A 137 -3.11 7.44 1.25
CA GLY A 137 -3.81 6.49 2.14
C GLY A 137 -3.26 6.51 3.56
N GLY A 138 -1.93 6.53 3.73
CA GLY A 138 -1.27 6.65 5.02
C GLY A 138 -1.56 7.98 5.71
N ALA A 139 -1.55 9.10 4.96
CA ALA A 139 -1.82 10.43 5.51
C ALA A 139 -3.26 10.59 6.02
N ILE A 140 -4.25 10.06 5.29
CA ILE A 140 -5.67 10.15 5.67
C ILE A 140 -6.11 9.03 6.62
N GLY A 141 -5.32 7.97 6.77
CA GLY A 141 -5.66 6.77 7.54
C GLY A 141 -6.00 7.08 9.00
N GLY A 142 -5.31 8.04 9.63
CA GLY A 142 -5.62 8.49 10.98
C GLY A 142 -7.02 9.12 11.11
N ALA A 143 -7.39 9.99 10.16
CA ALA A 143 -8.71 10.61 10.12
C ALA A 143 -9.81 9.57 9.85
N ILE A 144 -9.59 8.65 8.94
CA ILE A 144 -10.50 7.53 8.64
C ILE A 144 -10.67 6.65 9.87
N SER A 145 -9.57 6.29 10.55
CA SER A 145 -9.58 5.48 11.77
C SER A 145 -10.48 6.06 12.86
N THR A 146 -10.46 7.37 13.05
CA THR A 146 -11.25 8.06 14.09
C THR A 146 -12.68 8.35 13.65
N SER A 147 -12.93 8.56 12.37
CA SER A 147 -14.26 8.90 11.83
C SER A 147 -15.16 7.66 11.68
N ILE A 148 -14.75 6.68 10.89
CA ILE A 148 -15.54 5.50 10.53
C ILE A 148 -15.12 4.21 11.25
N GLY A 149 -13.96 4.20 11.91
CA GLY A 149 -13.42 3.05 12.66
C GLY A 149 -12.38 2.25 11.89
N ARG A 150 -11.78 1.31 12.62
CA ARG A 150 -10.69 0.49 12.05
C ARG A 150 -11.24 -0.55 11.09
N LYS A 151 -12.29 -1.27 11.50
CA LYS A 151 -12.97 -2.26 10.67
C LYS A 151 -13.50 -1.66 9.36
N ASN A 152 -14.24 -0.56 9.45
CA ASN A 152 -14.81 0.07 8.25
C ASN A 152 -13.73 0.68 7.36
N GLY A 153 -12.63 1.19 7.94
CA GLY A 153 -11.46 1.62 7.18
C GLY A 153 -10.79 0.47 6.42
N LEU A 154 -10.70 -0.72 7.01
CA LEU A 154 -10.22 -1.93 6.33
C LEU A 154 -11.18 -2.41 5.23
N ILE A 155 -12.51 -2.28 5.44
CA ILE A 155 -13.50 -2.56 4.39
C ILE A 155 -13.31 -1.60 3.21
N LEU A 156 -13.09 -0.31 3.48
CA LEU A 156 -12.78 0.67 2.44
C LEU A 156 -11.50 0.28 1.68
N ALA A 157 -10.45 -0.12 2.39
CA ALA A 157 -9.21 -0.60 1.76
C ALA A 157 -9.47 -1.81 0.85
N ALA A 158 -10.27 -2.79 1.29
CA ALA A 158 -10.63 -3.96 0.48
C ALA A 158 -11.38 -3.59 -0.79
N ILE A 159 -12.28 -2.59 -0.73
CA ILE A 159 -12.98 -2.06 -1.91
C ILE A 159 -11.98 -1.40 -2.86
N LEU A 160 -11.05 -0.58 -2.34
CA LEU A 160 -10.05 0.10 -3.16
C LEU A 160 -9.12 -0.89 -3.86
N PHE A 161 -8.69 -1.96 -3.18
CA PHE A 161 -7.94 -3.07 -3.80
C PHE A 161 -8.74 -3.73 -4.93
N SER A 162 -10.02 -4.03 -4.69
CA SER A 162 -10.87 -4.65 -5.72
C SER A 162 -11.06 -3.75 -6.95
N VAL A 163 -11.26 -2.45 -6.74
CA VAL A 163 -11.37 -1.47 -7.83
C VAL A 163 -10.05 -1.34 -8.59
N SER A 164 -8.93 -1.30 -7.87
CA SER A 164 -7.59 -1.25 -8.48
C SER A 164 -7.31 -2.49 -9.33
N ALA A 165 -7.54 -3.68 -8.78
CA ALA A 165 -7.29 -4.94 -9.47
C ALA A 165 -8.14 -5.08 -10.75
N ALA A 166 -9.44 -4.76 -10.66
CA ALA A 166 -10.35 -4.79 -11.80
C ALA A 166 -9.94 -3.75 -12.86
N GLY A 167 -9.69 -2.51 -12.44
CA GLY A 167 -9.34 -1.42 -13.34
C GLY A 167 -7.94 -1.57 -13.95
N SER A 168 -6.97 -2.06 -13.20
CA SER A 168 -5.63 -2.34 -13.73
C SER A 168 -5.64 -3.51 -14.73
N GLY A 169 -6.52 -4.50 -14.54
CA GLY A 169 -6.71 -5.58 -15.50
C GLY A 169 -7.44 -5.14 -16.77
N TYR A 170 -8.33 -4.14 -16.68
CA TYR A 170 -9.09 -3.61 -17.81
C TYR A 170 -9.04 -2.06 -17.84
N PRO A 171 -7.86 -1.45 -18.11
CA PRO A 171 -7.73 0.00 -18.15
C PRO A 171 -8.49 0.65 -19.31
N ASP A 172 -8.91 -0.13 -20.32
CA ASP A 172 -9.70 0.32 -21.46
C ASP A 172 -11.04 0.98 -21.05
N GLY A 173 -11.57 0.66 -19.86
CA GLY A 173 -12.86 1.18 -19.40
C GLY A 173 -12.92 2.70 -19.27
N MET A 174 -11.79 3.39 -19.11
CA MET A 174 -11.75 4.86 -19.05
C MET A 174 -11.63 5.54 -20.42
N ASN A 175 -11.41 4.79 -21.50
CA ASN A 175 -11.36 5.35 -22.86
C ASN A 175 -12.68 6.04 -23.25
N VAL A 176 -13.80 5.64 -22.67
CA VAL A 176 -15.11 6.30 -22.84
C VAL A 176 -15.07 7.77 -22.42
N PHE A 177 -14.18 8.13 -21.50
CA PHE A 177 -13.97 9.52 -21.04
C PHE A 177 -12.82 10.23 -21.78
N GLY A 178 -12.27 9.61 -22.83
CA GLY A 178 -11.14 10.16 -23.57
C GLY A 178 -9.79 10.09 -22.85
N VAL A 179 -9.68 9.23 -21.84
CA VAL A 179 -8.43 9.04 -21.06
C VAL A 179 -7.63 7.90 -21.70
N GLU A 180 -6.36 8.12 -21.95
CA GLU A 180 -5.46 7.10 -22.50
C GLU A 180 -5.30 5.90 -21.55
N MET A 181 -5.12 4.71 -22.10
CA MET A 181 -5.02 3.47 -21.30
C MET A 181 -3.87 3.50 -20.29
N VAL A 182 -2.75 4.14 -20.63
CA VAL A 182 -1.59 4.29 -19.71
C VAL A 182 -1.99 5.12 -18.50
N THR A 183 -2.67 6.24 -18.74
CA THR A 183 -3.15 7.13 -17.66
C THR A 183 -4.21 6.44 -16.81
N SER A 184 -5.11 5.70 -17.43
CA SER A 184 -6.11 4.88 -16.72
C SER A 184 -5.45 3.88 -15.78
N LEU A 185 -4.43 3.16 -16.26
CA LEU A 185 -3.67 2.21 -15.45
C LEU A 185 -3.00 2.92 -14.26
N ILE A 186 -2.37 4.08 -14.48
CA ILE A 186 -1.77 4.88 -13.42
C ILE A 186 -2.81 5.25 -12.35
N ILE A 187 -4.00 5.72 -12.76
CA ILE A 187 -5.08 6.10 -11.84
C ILE A 187 -5.51 4.91 -10.99
N TYR A 188 -5.75 3.75 -11.61
CA TYR A 188 -6.16 2.56 -10.87
C TYR A 188 -5.06 2.08 -9.91
N ARG A 189 -3.78 2.16 -10.31
CA ARG A 189 -2.64 1.87 -9.41
C ARG A 189 -2.57 2.85 -8.24
N ILE A 190 -2.84 4.14 -8.43
CA ILE A 190 -2.94 5.12 -7.34
C ILE A 190 -4.08 4.77 -6.39
N ILE A 191 -5.25 4.37 -6.92
CA ILE A 191 -6.40 3.92 -6.11
C ILE A 191 -6.02 2.72 -5.24
N GLY A 192 -5.35 1.71 -5.82
CA GLY A 192 -4.81 0.56 -5.08
C GLY A 192 -3.84 0.99 -4.00
N GLY A 193 -2.92 1.89 -4.35
CA GLY A 193 -1.99 2.47 -3.40
C GLY A 193 -2.67 3.14 -2.21
N VAL A 194 -3.78 3.87 -2.40
CA VAL A 194 -4.57 4.39 -1.26
C VAL A 194 -5.07 3.25 -0.38
N GLY A 195 -5.55 2.16 -0.97
CA GLY A 195 -5.91 0.93 -0.24
C GLY A 195 -4.74 0.36 0.55
N VAL A 196 -3.56 0.26 -0.07
CA VAL A 196 -2.30 -0.16 0.57
C VAL A 196 -1.96 0.74 1.76
N GLY A 197 -1.99 2.06 1.58
CA GLY A 197 -1.69 3.04 2.64
C GLY A 197 -2.65 2.92 3.83
N LEU A 198 -3.95 2.74 3.57
CA LEU A 198 -4.95 2.50 4.60
C LEU A 198 -4.73 1.16 5.32
N ALA A 199 -4.53 0.08 4.59
CA ALA A 199 -4.35 -1.25 5.17
C ALA A 199 -3.05 -1.32 6.00
N SER A 200 -1.95 -0.73 5.53
CA SER A 200 -0.67 -0.71 6.23
C SER A 200 -0.72 0.00 7.59
N MET A 201 -1.60 0.97 7.74
CA MET A 201 -1.83 1.67 9.01
C MET A 201 -2.89 0.97 9.87
N LEU A 202 -4.04 0.62 9.26
CA LEU A 202 -5.20 0.15 10.00
C LEU A 202 -5.10 -1.30 10.44
N ALA A 203 -4.46 -2.19 9.67
CA ALA A 203 -4.35 -3.61 10.03
C ALA A 203 -3.49 -3.82 11.29
N PRO A 204 -2.26 -3.30 11.42
CA PRO A 204 -1.50 -3.43 12.64
C PRO A 204 -2.16 -2.69 13.82
N MET A 205 -2.82 -1.55 13.59
CA MET A 205 -3.58 -0.84 14.62
C MET A 205 -4.76 -1.68 15.12
N TYR A 206 -5.53 -2.28 14.23
CA TYR A 206 -6.64 -3.17 14.56
C TYR A 206 -6.13 -4.37 15.38
N ILE A 207 -5.05 -5.02 14.93
CA ILE A 207 -4.42 -6.14 15.64
C ILE A 207 -3.97 -5.70 17.05
N ALA A 208 -3.27 -4.56 17.16
CA ALA A 208 -2.77 -4.06 18.44
C ALA A 208 -3.89 -3.74 19.44
N GLU A 209 -5.05 -3.25 18.97
CA GLU A 209 -6.21 -2.92 19.80
C GLU A 209 -7.06 -4.15 20.16
N MET A 210 -6.95 -5.25 19.39
CA MET A 210 -7.66 -6.51 19.64
C MET A 210 -6.82 -7.53 20.40
N ALA A 211 -5.50 -7.37 20.40
CA ALA A 211 -4.57 -8.31 21.00
C ALA A 211 -4.41 -8.08 22.51
N PRO A 212 -4.49 -9.14 23.35
CA PRO A 212 -4.08 -9.05 24.74
C PRO A 212 -2.62 -8.58 24.86
N ALA A 213 -2.31 -7.77 25.89
CA ALA A 213 -0.99 -7.15 26.07
C ALA A 213 0.18 -8.15 25.95
N LYS A 214 0.00 -9.37 26.50
CA LYS A 214 1.02 -10.44 26.48
C LYS A 214 1.44 -10.89 25.07
N TYR A 215 0.52 -10.89 24.11
CA TYR A 215 0.75 -11.43 22.74
C TYR A 215 0.78 -10.33 21.67
N ARG A 216 0.60 -9.07 22.05
CA ARG A 216 0.41 -7.94 21.11
C ARG A 216 1.57 -7.80 20.13
N GLY A 217 2.81 -7.84 20.60
CA GLY A 217 3.99 -7.73 19.74
C GLY A 217 4.03 -8.83 18.68
N THR A 218 3.90 -10.09 19.10
CA THR A 218 3.91 -11.25 18.18
C THR A 218 2.76 -11.19 17.17
N LEU A 219 1.56 -10.81 17.60
CA LEU A 219 0.40 -10.75 16.69
C LEU A 219 0.53 -9.60 15.69
N VAL A 220 1.09 -8.46 16.07
CA VAL A 220 1.39 -7.36 15.15
C VAL A 220 2.47 -7.77 14.14
N SER A 221 3.49 -8.53 14.56
CA SER A 221 4.53 -9.04 13.67
C SER A 221 3.99 -9.99 12.59
N LEU A 222 2.87 -10.69 12.85
CA LEU A 222 2.19 -11.51 11.84
C LEU A 222 1.69 -10.68 10.65
N ASN A 223 1.41 -9.38 10.84
CA ASN A 223 1.07 -8.52 9.71
C ASN A 223 2.24 -8.35 8.74
N GLN A 224 3.47 -8.18 9.25
CA GLN A 224 4.66 -8.12 8.40
C GLN A 224 4.93 -9.45 7.69
N PHE A 225 4.76 -10.57 8.39
CA PHE A 225 4.84 -11.89 7.78
C PHE A 225 3.82 -12.04 6.65
N ALA A 226 2.56 -11.60 6.86
CA ALA A 226 1.50 -11.68 5.86
C ALA A 226 1.82 -10.83 4.61
N ILE A 227 2.45 -9.66 4.75
CA ILE A 227 2.90 -8.83 3.62
C ILE A 227 3.87 -9.63 2.74
N ILE A 228 4.90 -10.22 3.33
CA ILE A 228 5.92 -10.96 2.57
C ILE A 228 5.36 -12.27 2.02
N LEU A 229 4.45 -12.91 2.73
CA LEU A 229 3.73 -14.08 2.23
C LEU A 229 2.88 -13.72 1.01
N GLY A 230 2.19 -12.58 1.02
CA GLY A 230 1.42 -12.06 -0.11
C GLY A 230 2.28 -11.81 -1.35
N MET A 231 3.48 -11.23 -1.17
CA MET A 231 4.46 -11.08 -2.25
C MET A 231 4.87 -12.44 -2.84
N ASN A 232 5.14 -13.42 -1.99
CA ASN A 232 5.50 -14.76 -2.47
C ASN A 232 4.36 -15.42 -3.23
N ILE A 233 3.12 -15.35 -2.70
CA ILE A 233 1.95 -15.92 -3.37
C ILE A 233 1.82 -15.35 -4.78
N VAL A 234 1.92 -14.04 -4.94
CA VAL A 234 1.77 -13.42 -6.26
C VAL A 234 2.92 -13.74 -7.20
N TYR A 235 4.14 -13.95 -6.72
CA TYR A 235 5.24 -14.43 -7.57
C TYR A 235 4.94 -15.81 -8.15
N PHE A 236 4.39 -16.73 -7.35
CA PHE A 236 3.91 -18.02 -7.84
C PHE A 236 2.75 -17.88 -8.82
N VAL A 237 1.79 -16.99 -8.54
CA VAL A 237 0.66 -16.73 -9.43
C VAL A 237 1.12 -16.15 -10.76
N ASN A 238 2.02 -15.19 -10.75
CA ASN A 238 2.61 -14.61 -11.96
C ASN A 238 3.34 -15.66 -12.80
N TYR A 239 4.15 -16.51 -12.15
CA TYR A 239 4.82 -17.62 -12.80
C TYR A 239 3.82 -18.60 -13.43
N TYR A 240 2.78 -18.98 -12.70
CA TYR A 240 1.75 -19.88 -13.19
C TYR A 240 1.00 -19.28 -14.40
N ILE A 241 0.57 -18.02 -14.29
CA ILE A 241 -0.12 -17.33 -15.38
C ILE A 241 0.79 -17.20 -16.62
N ALA A 242 2.06 -16.86 -16.44
CA ALA A 242 3.00 -16.78 -17.55
C ALA A 242 3.16 -18.11 -18.30
N GLY A 243 3.03 -19.24 -17.59
CA GLY A 243 3.09 -20.59 -18.20
C GLY A 243 1.81 -21.04 -18.92
N LEU A 244 0.71 -20.25 -18.89
CA LEU A 244 -0.53 -20.61 -19.58
C LEU A 244 -0.53 -20.32 -21.09
N GLY A 245 0.40 -19.51 -21.58
CA GLY A 245 0.49 -19.15 -22.99
C GLY A 245 1.92 -18.80 -23.39
N ASP A 246 2.08 -18.43 -24.65
CA ASP A 246 3.36 -17.96 -25.19
C ASP A 246 3.64 -16.48 -24.79
N SER A 247 4.82 -15.98 -25.18
CA SER A 247 5.22 -14.60 -24.91
C SER A 247 4.27 -13.57 -25.55
N SER A 248 3.71 -13.85 -26.71
CA SER A 248 2.76 -12.96 -27.39
C SER A 248 1.44 -12.88 -26.60
N TRP A 249 0.95 -14.02 -26.10
CA TRP A 249 -0.23 -14.06 -25.25
C TRP A 249 0.03 -13.34 -23.90
N LEU A 250 1.19 -13.53 -23.31
CA LEU A 250 1.58 -12.86 -22.08
C LEU A 250 1.57 -11.32 -22.24
N ASP A 251 2.13 -10.83 -23.36
CA ASP A 251 2.24 -9.40 -23.65
C ASP A 251 0.89 -8.76 -24.00
N THR A 252 -0.08 -9.52 -24.52
CA THR A 252 -1.39 -8.97 -24.93
C THR A 252 -2.48 -9.17 -23.89
N ILE A 253 -2.53 -10.32 -23.23
CA ILE A 253 -3.65 -10.73 -22.37
C ILE A 253 -3.16 -11.19 -20.99
N GLY A 254 -2.07 -11.93 -20.90
CA GLY A 254 -1.63 -12.59 -19.66
C GLY A 254 -1.40 -11.63 -18.51
N TRP A 255 -0.85 -10.45 -18.77
CA TRP A 255 -0.66 -9.40 -17.75
C TRP A 255 -1.97 -8.93 -17.11
N ARG A 256 -3.08 -8.94 -17.85
CA ARG A 256 -4.41 -8.57 -17.35
C ARG A 256 -4.87 -9.58 -16.27
N TYR A 257 -4.65 -10.87 -16.53
CA TYR A 257 -4.97 -11.92 -15.56
C TYR A 257 -4.11 -11.85 -14.31
N MET A 258 -2.85 -11.39 -14.41
CA MET A 258 -2.00 -11.16 -13.24
C MET A 258 -2.63 -10.10 -12.31
N PHE A 259 -3.08 -8.95 -12.83
CA PHE A 259 -3.78 -7.96 -12.02
C PHE A 259 -5.13 -8.47 -11.50
N LEU A 260 -5.93 -9.12 -12.34
CA LEU A 260 -7.24 -9.65 -11.95
C LEU A 260 -7.15 -10.73 -10.86
N SER A 261 -6.04 -11.46 -10.77
CA SER A 261 -5.85 -12.47 -9.74
C SER A 261 -5.94 -11.93 -8.32
N GLU A 262 -5.64 -10.65 -8.13
CA GLU A 262 -5.76 -9.95 -6.85
C GLU A 262 -7.22 -9.84 -6.36
N LEU A 263 -8.19 -9.90 -7.26
CA LEU A 263 -9.63 -9.87 -6.88
C LEU A 263 -9.99 -11.01 -5.93
N ILE A 264 -9.35 -12.17 -6.04
CA ILE A 264 -9.64 -13.33 -5.21
C ILE A 264 -9.31 -13.02 -3.73
N PRO A 265 -8.07 -12.66 -3.34
CA PRO A 265 -7.76 -12.33 -1.96
C PRO A 265 -8.44 -11.03 -1.50
N ALA A 266 -8.69 -10.05 -2.39
CA ALA A 266 -9.40 -8.82 -2.04
C ALA A 266 -10.87 -9.10 -1.67
N PHE A 267 -11.56 -9.92 -2.43
CA PHE A 267 -12.93 -10.35 -2.14
C PHE A 267 -13.00 -11.18 -0.85
N LEU A 268 -12.04 -12.12 -0.67
CA LEU A 268 -11.95 -12.89 0.56
C LEU A 268 -11.78 -11.98 1.79
N PHE A 269 -10.89 -11.02 1.71
CA PHE A 269 -10.68 -10.04 2.78
C PHE A 269 -11.94 -9.22 3.06
N PHE A 270 -12.58 -8.69 2.02
CA PHE A 270 -13.84 -7.95 2.13
C PHE A 270 -14.90 -8.75 2.87
N VAL A 271 -15.13 -10.01 2.46
CA VAL A 271 -16.14 -10.88 3.09
C VAL A 271 -15.78 -11.21 4.53
N MET A 272 -14.50 -11.56 4.81
CA MET A 272 -14.06 -11.94 6.16
C MET A 272 -14.18 -10.78 7.16
N LEU A 273 -14.04 -9.53 6.72
CA LEU A 273 -14.22 -8.36 7.58
C LEU A 273 -15.63 -8.23 8.16
N PHE A 274 -16.66 -8.78 7.55
CA PHE A 274 -18.00 -8.75 8.13
C PHE A 274 -18.14 -9.64 9.37
N PHE A 275 -17.31 -10.65 9.51
CA PHE A 275 -17.35 -11.62 10.63
C PHE A 275 -16.54 -11.19 11.86
N VAL A 276 -15.78 -10.10 11.78
CA VAL A 276 -15.00 -9.58 12.89
C VAL A 276 -15.66 -8.31 13.46
N PRO A 277 -15.54 -8.04 14.77
CA PRO A 277 -16.11 -6.85 15.41
C PRO A 277 -15.25 -5.61 15.13
N GLU A 278 -15.78 -4.45 15.48
CA GLU A 278 -15.00 -3.23 15.60
C GLU A 278 -14.17 -3.24 16.89
N THR A 279 -13.07 -2.46 16.94
CA THR A 279 -12.15 -2.48 18.08
C THR A 279 -12.78 -1.86 19.34
N PRO A 280 -12.44 -2.38 20.54
CA PRO A 280 -12.94 -1.83 21.81
C PRO A 280 -12.63 -0.34 21.99
N ARG A 281 -11.40 0.08 21.58
CA ARG A 281 -10.97 1.48 21.68
C ARG A 281 -11.84 2.42 20.86
N TYR A 282 -12.16 2.04 19.62
CA TYR A 282 -13.06 2.83 18.79
C TYR A 282 -14.49 2.85 19.32
N LEU A 283 -14.98 1.72 19.83
CA LEU A 283 -16.33 1.65 20.41
C LEU A 283 -16.47 2.58 21.62
N VAL A 284 -15.45 2.64 22.49
CA VAL A 284 -15.42 3.59 23.62
C VAL A 284 -15.35 5.03 23.12
N LEU A 285 -14.53 5.32 22.09
CA LEU A 285 -14.42 6.66 21.49
C LEU A 285 -15.78 7.17 20.94
N LYS A 286 -16.66 6.25 20.55
CA LYS A 286 -18.02 6.55 20.04
C LYS A 286 -19.12 6.35 21.09
N ASP A 287 -18.79 6.38 22.38
CA ASP A 287 -19.70 6.23 23.51
C ASP A 287 -20.51 4.92 23.51
N ARG A 288 -19.94 3.85 22.88
CA ARG A 288 -20.56 2.51 22.82
C ARG A 288 -19.88 1.54 23.80
N ALA A 289 -19.75 1.93 25.07
CA ALA A 289 -18.99 1.19 26.08
C ALA A 289 -19.52 -0.24 26.32
N GLU A 290 -20.83 -0.48 26.27
CA GLU A 290 -21.44 -1.81 26.43
C GLU A 290 -21.00 -2.78 25.32
N LYS A 291 -20.93 -2.29 24.06
CA LYS A 291 -20.41 -3.09 22.96
C LYS A 291 -18.91 -3.36 23.09
N ALA A 292 -18.15 -2.38 23.57
CA ALA A 292 -16.72 -2.53 23.85
C ALA A 292 -16.50 -3.62 24.91
N GLU A 293 -17.27 -3.61 26.00
CA GLU A 293 -17.20 -4.63 27.05
C GLU A 293 -17.54 -6.02 26.51
N THR A 294 -18.57 -6.13 25.65
CA THR A 294 -18.92 -7.39 24.99
C THR A 294 -17.77 -7.96 24.16
N VAL A 295 -17.05 -7.11 23.44
CA VAL A 295 -15.88 -7.53 22.66
C VAL A 295 -14.73 -7.91 23.58
N LEU A 296 -14.42 -7.09 24.60
CA LEU A 296 -13.37 -7.37 25.58
C LEU A 296 -13.64 -8.70 26.34
N ASN A 297 -14.88 -8.97 26.72
CA ASN A 297 -15.24 -10.25 27.36
C ASN A 297 -14.88 -11.46 26.49
N LYS A 298 -14.97 -11.36 25.17
CA LYS A 298 -14.57 -12.41 24.24
C LYS A 298 -13.06 -12.53 24.06
N LEU A 299 -12.32 -11.41 24.20
CA LEU A 299 -10.87 -11.33 24.00
C LEU A 299 -10.09 -11.78 25.23
N VAL A 300 -10.41 -11.21 26.40
CA VAL A 300 -9.62 -11.37 27.64
C VAL A 300 -10.40 -12.02 28.79
N GLY A 301 -11.70 -12.26 28.62
CA GLY A 301 -12.57 -12.79 29.66
C GLY A 301 -13.15 -11.72 30.57
N LYS A 302 -14.23 -12.07 31.27
CA LYS A 302 -15.05 -11.10 32.04
C LYS A 302 -14.28 -10.36 33.14
N THR A 303 -13.35 -11.03 33.80
CA THR A 303 -12.61 -10.47 34.93
C THR A 303 -11.65 -9.36 34.49
N GLU A 304 -11.00 -9.54 33.33
CA GLU A 304 -10.00 -8.60 32.80
C GLU A 304 -10.63 -7.52 31.94
N ALA A 305 -11.79 -7.79 31.33
CA ALA A 305 -12.48 -6.87 30.44
C ALA A 305 -12.86 -5.54 31.08
N SER A 306 -13.33 -5.56 32.34
CA SER A 306 -13.70 -4.36 33.09
C SER A 306 -12.47 -3.50 33.44
N HIS A 307 -11.31 -4.13 33.70
CA HIS A 307 -10.06 -3.42 33.94
C HIS A 307 -9.57 -2.75 32.65
N GLU A 308 -9.48 -3.49 31.56
CA GLU A 308 -9.08 -2.94 30.26
C GLU A 308 -10.02 -1.85 29.76
N LEU A 309 -11.34 -2.00 29.95
CA LEU A 309 -12.32 -0.96 29.62
C LEU A 309 -12.04 0.35 30.37
N LYS A 310 -11.70 0.25 31.66
CA LYS A 310 -11.33 1.41 32.47
C LYS A 310 -10.04 2.06 32.00
N GLU A 311 -9.03 1.27 31.65
CA GLU A 311 -7.78 1.77 31.09
C GLU A 311 -7.99 2.49 29.75
N ILE A 312 -8.80 1.91 28.86
CA ILE A 312 -9.16 2.55 27.58
C ILE A 312 -9.85 3.90 27.83
N LYS A 313 -10.85 3.95 28.73
CA LYS A 313 -11.52 5.20 29.08
C LYS A 313 -10.54 6.25 29.63
N ASN A 314 -9.67 5.87 30.55
CA ASN A 314 -8.66 6.77 31.12
C ASN A 314 -7.69 7.29 30.06
N SER A 315 -7.25 6.42 29.13
CA SER A 315 -6.34 6.81 28.05
C SER A 315 -6.96 7.80 27.05
N LEU A 316 -8.29 7.75 26.87
CA LEU A 316 -9.01 8.66 25.97
C LEU A 316 -9.32 10.01 26.63
N THR A 317 -9.32 10.10 27.95
CA THR A 317 -9.51 11.36 28.69
C THR A 317 -8.21 12.14 28.90
N GLN A 318 -7.05 11.52 28.70
CA GLN A 318 -5.77 12.22 28.77
C GLN A 318 -5.63 13.20 27.61
N LYS A 319 -5.21 14.43 27.91
CA LYS A 319 -4.92 15.44 26.87
C LYS A 319 -3.75 14.95 25.99
N ASP A 320 -3.93 15.10 24.69
CA ASP A 320 -2.85 14.82 23.75
C ASP A 320 -1.60 15.64 24.08
N ALA A 321 -0.49 14.97 24.23
CA ALA A 321 0.79 15.64 24.42
C ALA A 321 1.21 16.37 23.13
N PRO A 322 1.83 17.55 23.22
CA PRO A 322 2.34 18.23 22.04
C PRO A 322 3.28 17.32 21.22
N TRP A 323 3.23 17.42 19.92
CA TRP A 323 4.02 16.59 18.98
C TRP A 323 5.53 16.54 19.28
N LEU A 324 6.07 17.62 19.85
CA LEU A 324 7.49 17.75 20.21
C LEU A 324 7.78 17.43 21.66
N SER A 325 6.83 16.93 22.45
CA SER A 325 7.00 16.66 23.88
C SER A 325 8.09 15.63 24.19
N TYR A 326 8.36 14.70 23.27
CA TYR A 326 9.41 13.70 23.37
C TYR A 326 10.76 14.15 22.75
N GLY A 327 10.82 15.42 22.31
CA GLY A 327 12.00 16.00 21.66
C GLY A 327 12.07 15.70 20.15
N ILE A 328 12.71 16.60 19.41
CA ILE A 328 12.87 16.50 17.95
C ILE A 328 13.73 15.28 17.54
N GLY A 329 14.61 14.81 18.43
CA GLY A 329 15.50 13.66 18.16
C GLY A 329 14.73 12.38 17.81
N VAL A 330 13.63 12.09 18.49
CA VAL A 330 12.79 10.90 18.22
C VAL A 330 12.20 10.96 16.82
N ILE A 331 11.73 12.13 16.39
CA ILE A 331 11.18 12.35 15.06
C ILE A 331 12.27 12.20 13.99
N VAL A 332 13.44 12.79 14.22
CA VAL A 332 14.58 12.69 13.31
C VAL A 332 15.05 11.24 13.15
N ILE A 333 15.18 10.49 14.24
CA ILE A 333 15.54 9.07 14.21
C ILE A 333 14.50 8.28 13.41
N GLY A 334 13.20 8.49 13.65
CA GLY A 334 12.14 7.81 12.89
C GLY A 334 12.20 8.11 11.39
N ILE A 335 12.42 9.36 11.01
CA ILE A 335 12.57 9.77 9.61
C ILE A 335 13.83 9.13 8.99
N LEU A 336 14.97 9.14 9.69
CA LEU A 336 16.23 8.57 9.18
C LEU A 336 16.12 7.06 9.01
N ILE A 337 15.52 6.33 9.95
CA ILE A 337 15.29 4.89 9.82
C ILE A 337 14.43 4.60 8.59
N SER A 338 13.32 5.32 8.42
CA SER A 338 12.42 5.14 7.28
C SER A 338 13.12 5.49 5.96
N PHE A 339 13.93 6.55 5.93
CA PHE A 339 14.71 6.94 4.77
C PHE A 339 15.74 5.86 4.40
N PHE A 340 16.55 5.40 5.34
CA PHE A 340 17.56 4.39 5.07
C PHE A 340 16.94 3.04 4.68
N GLN A 341 15.79 2.67 5.25
CA GLN A 341 15.06 1.48 4.84
C GLN A 341 14.71 1.50 3.35
N GLN A 342 14.32 2.66 2.81
CA GLN A 342 14.02 2.79 1.38
C GLN A 342 15.27 2.99 0.52
N ALA A 343 16.29 3.69 1.04
CA ALA A 343 17.54 3.95 0.35
C ALA A 343 18.36 2.68 0.04
N VAL A 344 18.13 1.58 0.77
CA VAL A 344 18.68 0.23 0.45
C VAL A 344 18.19 -0.26 -0.90
N GLY A 345 17.08 0.29 -1.45
CA GLY A 345 16.58 -0.04 -2.78
C GLY A 345 15.80 -1.35 -2.86
N ILE A 346 15.30 -1.88 -1.75
CA ILE A 346 14.58 -3.16 -1.70
C ILE A 346 13.39 -3.19 -2.68
N ASN A 347 12.65 -2.09 -2.81
CA ASN A 347 11.50 -2.01 -3.70
C ASN A 347 11.92 -2.13 -5.18
N VAL A 348 13.08 -1.57 -5.55
CA VAL A 348 13.61 -1.71 -6.92
C VAL A 348 13.89 -3.18 -7.22
N VAL A 349 14.55 -3.88 -6.29
CA VAL A 349 14.83 -5.31 -6.46
C VAL A 349 13.53 -6.11 -6.58
N LEU A 350 12.53 -5.87 -5.73
CA LEU A 350 11.28 -6.63 -5.72
C LEU A 350 10.40 -6.36 -6.94
N TYR A 351 10.37 -5.12 -7.45
CA TYR A 351 9.53 -4.76 -8.61
C TYR A 351 10.16 -5.16 -9.93
N TYR A 352 11.48 -5.05 -10.05
CA TYR A 352 12.20 -5.29 -11.29
C TYR A 352 12.98 -6.60 -11.30
N ALA A 353 12.80 -7.48 -10.30
CA ALA A 353 13.54 -8.74 -10.23
C ALA A 353 13.49 -9.56 -11.52
N PRO A 354 12.32 -9.82 -12.14
CA PRO A 354 12.28 -10.58 -13.40
C PRO A 354 13.03 -9.87 -14.53
N GLU A 355 13.00 -8.54 -14.56
CA GLU A 355 13.69 -7.77 -15.59
C GLU A 355 15.21 -7.77 -15.39
N ILE A 356 15.65 -7.64 -14.14
CA ILE A 356 17.07 -7.74 -13.79
C ILE A 356 17.61 -9.08 -14.24
N PHE A 357 16.92 -10.18 -13.94
CA PHE A 357 17.34 -11.52 -14.36
C PHE A 357 17.30 -11.71 -15.88
N ARG A 358 16.31 -11.16 -16.58
CA ARG A 358 16.28 -11.18 -18.07
C ARG A 358 17.45 -10.41 -18.68
N ASN A 359 17.80 -9.27 -18.12
CA ASN A 359 18.96 -8.50 -18.58
C ASN A 359 20.29 -9.22 -18.31
N MET A 360 20.32 -10.17 -17.37
CA MET A 360 21.45 -11.07 -17.12
C MET A 360 21.46 -12.30 -18.05
N GLY A 361 20.49 -12.40 -18.98
CA GLY A 361 20.41 -13.48 -19.97
C GLY A 361 19.43 -14.62 -19.62
N ALA A 362 18.63 -14.50 -18.56
CA ALA A 362 17.63 -15.50 -18.25
C ALA A 362 16.41 -15.41 -19.19
N SER A 363 15.82 -16.56 -19.52
CA SER A 363 14.51 -16.61 -20.20
C SER A 363 13.41 -16.04 -19.30
N THR A 364 12.23 -15.75 -19.85
CA THR A 364 11.08 -15.23 -19.08
C THR A 364 10.73 -16.17 -17.92
N ASP A 365 10.58 -17.46 -18.20
CA ASP A 365 10.25 -18.46 -17.17
C ASP A 365 11.33 -18.58 -16.10
N THR A 366 12.59 -18.61 -16.50
CA THR A 366 13.72 -18.67 -15.56
C THR A 366 13.79 -17.42 -14.68
N SER A 367 13.52 -16.24 -15.24
CA SER A 367 13.55 -14.97 -14.50
C SER A 367 12.44 -14.89 -13.46
N LEU A 368 11.24 -15.37 -13.77
CA LEU A 368 10.13 -15.46 -12.82
C LEU A 368 10.42 -16.49 -11.72
N LEU A 369 11.01 -17.64 -12.07
CA LEU A 369 11.42 -18.64 -11.08
C LEU A 369 12.49 -18.09 -10.12
N GLN A 370 13.48 -17.40 -10.63
CA GLN A 370 14.52 -16.74 -9.82
C GLN A 370 13.90 -15.68 -8.88
N THR A 371 12.86 -14.97 -9.33
CA THR A 371 12.13 -14.01 -8.50
C THR A 371 11.42 -14.71 -7.34
N ILE A 372 10.85 -15.89 -7.55
CA ILE A 372 10.28 -16.72 -6.48
C ILE A 372 11.35 -17.07 -5.43
N ILE A 373 12.55 -17.44 -5.87
CA ILE A 373 13.65 -17.76 -4.95
C ILE A 373 14.00 -16.53 -4.08
N VAL A 374 14.11 -15.34 -4.69
CA VAL A 374 14.33 -14.08 -3.95
C VAL A 374 13.23 -13.87 -2.91
N GLY A 375 11.97 -14.10 -3.28
CA GLY A 375 10.83 -14.03 -2.37
C GLY A 375 10.94 -15.01 -1.19
N ILE A 376 11.29 -16.27 -1.46
CA ILE A 376 11.45 -17.31 -0.42
C ILE A 376 12.58 -16.94 0.55
N VAL A 377 13.70 -16.44 0.04
CA VAL A 377 14.80 -15.96 0.89
C VAL A 377 14.33 -14.83 1.80
N ASN A 378 13.61 -13.84 1.26
CA ASN A 378 13.04 -12.74 2.03
C ASN A 378 12.07 -13.25 3.12
N LEU A 379 11.20 -14.19 2.77
CA LEU A 379 10.25 -14.82 3.73
C LEU A 379 10.99 -15.55 4.85
N THR A 380 12.03 -16.32 4.51
CA THR A 380 12.84 -17.08 5.46
C THR A 380 13.50 -16.17 6.49
N PHE A 381 14.17 -15.10 6.01
CA PHE A 381 14.83 -14.15 6.91
C PHE A 381 13.84 -13.32 7.74
N THR A 382 12.64 -13.09 7.21
CA THR A 382 11.54 -12.47 8.01
C THR A 382 11.09 -13.38 9.14
N CYS A 383 10.93 -14.67 8.87
CA CYS A 383 10.65 -15.65 9.95
C CYS A 383 11.76 -15.61 11.01
N VAL A 384 13.03 -15.65 10.60
CA VAL A 384 14.15 -15.56 11.55
C VAL A 384 14.05 -14.27 12.37
N ALA A 385 13.81 -13.12 11.75
CA ALA A 385 13.68 -11.84 12.44
C ALA A 385 12.55 -11.83 13.48
N ILE A 386 11.38 -12.40 13.17
CA ILE A 386 10.23 -12.47 14.09
C ILE A 386 10.56 -13.30 15.34
N PHE A 387 11.38 -14.34 15.20
CA PHE A 387 11.75 -15.21 16.34
C PHE A 387 12.98 -14.73 17.12
N THR A 388 13.76 -13.80 16.57
CA THR A 388 15.00 -13.30 17.21
C THR A 388 14.82 -11.93 17.87
N VAL A 389 13.75 -11.21 17.57
CA VAL A 389 13.35 -9.93 18.19
C VAL A 389 12.21 -10.20 19.17
#